data_224a7d179ef210232da92b087a8d27f6
#
_entry.id   224a7d179ef210232da92b087a8d27f6
#
_cell.length_a   1.000
_cell.length_b   1.000
_cell.length_c   1.000
_cell.angle_alpha   90.00
_cell.angle_beta   90.00
_cell.angle_gamma   90.00
#
_symmetry.space_group_name_H-M   'P 1'
#
loop_
_entity.id
_entity.type
_entity.pdbx_description
1 polymer ?
#
loop_
_entity_poly.entity_id
_entity_poly.type
_entity_poly.pdbx_seq_one_letter_code
_entity_poly.pdbx_strand_id
1 'polypeptide(L)'
;MTRPGASIPRRLAFWLSPPDQPRWARPLLLVVAAFAAVLYSWRAGTYLEGYYAAAVRSMSMSWHAFLFGAFDPAATVTLDKLPGALWVQALSVRLFGLHTWSIVLPQVVEGVLSVLVLYRPVRRLCGPKAGLLAAAVLAVSPATVALNRGNISDTLMVLCLVLAVDAVVGALTTGRWWGMVAAGAWVGLAFQAKMIEAWLVLPALGLVYLVAAAGSWVRRLATVAALVAVAGAVSLSWMTAVTLTPASSRPYADGSRDNSVFQQVFVYNGLGRVDQESPNQLLSRTIGIRIPPPPPPGWHRLLTGALGRNGGWLLPAAVISVAAGLVSTRRRPRGDPLRAHVLVWGGWLAVLAATFSVSTSLNSYYVAALSPPVAALVASGAMQAWRARRSVAARVVTAATAVISAGYAAWLLPSAGTGLPGWLRAVVVALGVAAVVAVVLVAVGVPVRGVLSAGPVLALAALLVVPTVASASIAVNRLGPFDTPFQPEGVTLGVRTFFDLAAATDRFLPRLEQVRRGAPYLMATQTSALAAPFIFASGQEVLPIGGFTGTIPEPTLATLRSLVHAGAFHLVLLSASTTDPRLVWVTRHCLPVAQPAGAASPSTDRIAIFYCLRTS
;
A
#
# COMPACT_ATOMS: atom_id res chain seq x y z
N MET A 1 61.19 1.20 6.19
CA MET A 1 60.34 1.78 5.14
C MET A 1 58.99 1.06 5.16
N THR A 2 58.02 1.59 5.90
CA THR A 2 56.64 1.09 5.94
C THR A 2 55.90 1.74 4.80
N ARG A 3 55.40 0.92 3.84
CA ARG A 3 54.54 1.38 2.74
C ARG A 3 53.28 2.02 3.31
N PRO A 4 52.88 3.25 2.90
CA PRO A 4 51.59 3.79 3.27
C PRO A 4 50.53 2.95 2.57
N GLY A 5 49.70 2.26 3.35
CA GLY A 5 48.53 1.55 2.84
C GLY A 5 47.65 2.51 2.07
N ALA A 6 47.36 2.19 0.82
CA ALA A 6 46.46 2.96 -0.04
C ALA A 6 45.12 3.15 0.66
N SER A 7 44.83 4.33 1.18
CA SER A 7 43.54 4.68 1.76
C SER A 7 42.51 4.69 0.64
N ILE A 8 41.61 3.74 0.65
CA ILE A 8 40.45 3.72 -0.26
C ILE A 8 39.74 5.08 -0.15
N PRO A 9 39.53 5.80 -1.26
CA PRO A 9 38.86 7.10 -1.23
C PRO A 9 37.51 6.94 -0.52
N ARG A 10 37.24 7.72 0.54
CA ARG A 10 36.02 7.65 1.34
C ARG A 10 34.73 7.65 0.50
N ARG A 11 34.75 8.17 -0.72
CA ARG A 11 33.64 8.19 -1.68
C ARG A 11 33.31 6.80 -2.27
N LEU A 12 34.28 5.88 -2.33
CA LEU A 12 34.09 4.52 -2.84
C LEU A 12 33.69 3.52 -1.73
N ALA A 13 33.75 3.91 -0.47
CA ALA A 13 33.46 3.06 0.67
C ALA A 13 32.03 3.26 1.20
N PHE A 14 31.03 3.24 0.30
CA PHE A 14 29.60 3.43 0.65
C PHE A 14 29.09 2.40 1.67
N TRP A 15 29.75 1.26 1.82
CA TRP A 15 29.41 0.21 2.80
C TRP A 15 29.94 0.51 4.20
N LEU A 16 30.87 1.45 4.37
CA LEU A 16 31.41 1.77 5.70
C LEU A 16 30.42 2.62 6.49
N SER A 17 30.28 2.28 7.78
CA SER A 17 29.46 3.09 8.69
C SER A 17 30.09 4.47 8.91
N PRO A 18 29.24 5.54 9.00
CA PRO A 18 29.70 6.86 9.43
C PRO A 18 30.38 6.81 10.80
N PRO A 19 31.26 7.78 11.14
CA PRO A 19 32.00 7.79 12.41
C PRO A 19 31.12 7.77 13.68
N ASP A 20 29.89 8.30 13.57
CA ASP A 20 28.89 8.35 14.65
C ASP A 20 28.16 7.03 14.86
N GLN A 21 28.50 5.99 14.08
CA GLN A 21 27.84 4.69 14.12
C GLN A 21 28.86 3.53 14.30
N PRO A 22 28.40 2.41 14.93
CA PRO A 22 29.22 1.21 14.98
C PRO A 22 29.60 0.72 13.57
N ARG A 23 30.81 0.19 13.42
CA ARG A 23 31.32 -0.29 12.12
C ARG A 23 30.41 -1.30 11.42
N TRP A 24 29.68 -2.11 12.17
CA TRP A 24 28.76 -3.12 11.67
C TRP A 24 27.40 -2.55 11.16
N ALA A 25 27.03 -1.34 11.58
CA ALA A 25 25.65 -0.84 11.40
C ALA A 25 25.23 -0.71 9.93
N ARG A 26 26.07 -0.03 9.10
CA ARG A 26 25.76 0.14 7.68
C ARG A 26 25.90 -1.17 6.88
N PRO A 27 26.96 -1.99 7.04
CA PRO A 27 27.02 -3.28 6.37
C PRO A 27 25.80 -4.16 6.62
N LEU A 28 25.38 -4.31 7.88
CA LEU A 28 24.19 -5.11 8.19
C LEU A 28 22.89 -4.49 7.66
N LEU A 29 22.78 -3.15 7.65
CA LEU A 29 21.62 -2.48 7.04
C LEU A 29 21.56 -2.76 5.53
N LEU A 30 22.70 -2.75 4.84
CA LEU A 30 22.78 -3.09 3.41
C LEU A 30 22.44 -4.56 3.15
N VAL A 31 22.81 -5.47 4.04
CA VAL A 31 22.40 -6.89 3.97
C VAL A 31 20.88 -7.01 4.12
N VAL A 32 20.28 -6.30 5.08
CA VAL A 32 18.81 -6.27 5.25
C VAL A 32 18.12 -5.68 4.00
N ALA A 33 18.67 -4.60 3.44
CA ALA A 33 18.14 -3.98 2.23
C ALA A 33 18.27 -4.90 1.00
N ALA A 34 19.40 -5.59 0.84
CA ALA A 34 19.60 -6.57 -0.23
C ALA A 34 18.65 -7.77 -0.08
N PHE A 35 18.46 -8.26 1.13
CA PHE A 35 17.47 -9.30 1.42
C PHE A 35 16.04 -8.84 1.07
N ALA A 36 15.66 -7.61 1.47
CA ALA A 36 14.38 -7.02 1.09
C ALA A 36 14.24 -6.89 -0.42
N ALA A 37 15.29 -6.42 -1.12
CA ALA A 37 15.29 -6.31 -2.58
C ALA A 37 15.02 -7.66 -3.25
N VAL A 38 15.71 -8.72 -2.81
CA VAL A 38 15.47 -10.09 -3.31
C VAL A 38 14.03 -10.53 -3.01
N LEU A 39 13.56 -10.35 -1.78
CA LEU A 39 12.23 -10.79 -1.36
C LEU A 39 11.11 -10.07 -2.14
N TYR A 40 11.28 -8.77 -2.42
CA TYR A 40 10.29 -7.96 -3.13
C TYR A 40 10.34 -8.19 -4.65
N SER A 41 11.53 -8.42 -5.24
CA SER A 41 11.70 -8.59 -6.67
C SER A 41 11.56 -10.03 -7.16
N TRP A 42 11.72 -11.04 -6.29
CA TRP A 42 11.72 -12.44 -6.68
C TRP A 42 10.42 -12.84 -7.38
N ARG A 43 10.47 -12.97 -8.72
CA ARG A 43 9.31 -13.30 -9.56
C ARG A 43 8.09 -12.39 -9.29
N ALA A 44 8.34 -11.11 -8.95
CA ALA A 44 7.30 -10.11 -8.77
C ALA A 44 6.64 -9.74 -10.11
N GLY A 45 5.44 -9.15 -10.07
CA GLY A 45 4.71 -8.72 -11.26
C GLY A 45 4.03 -9.86 -12.03
N THR A 46 3.87 -11.04 -11.43
CA THR A 46 3.10 -12.13 -12.05
C THR A 46 1.63 -11.73 -12.17
N TYR A 47 1.07 -11.10 -11.14
CA TYR A 47 -0.27 -10.55 -11.12
C TYR A 47 -0.24 -9.11 -10.64
N LEU A 48 -0.75 -8.21 -11.47
CA LEU A 48 -0.87 -6.77 -11.20
C LEU A 48 -2.33 -6.42 -10.94
N GLU A 49 -2.57 -5.26 -10.37
CA GLU A 49 -3.88 -4.63 -10.41
C GLU A 49 -4.09 -4.10 -11.84
N GLY A 50 -5.06 -4.70 -12.54
CA GLY A 50 -5.22 -4.54 -13.98
C GLY A 50 -5.65 -3.15 -14.40
N TYR A 51 -6.53 -2.51 -13.63
CA TYR A 51 -6.99 -1.16 -13.87
C TYR A 51 -5.83 -0.15 -13.83
N TYR A 52 -4.93 -0.28 -12.82
CA TYR A 52 -3.74 0.57 -12.76
C TYR A 52 -2.72 0.24 -13.84
N ALA A 53 -2.57 -1.04 -14.20
CA ALA A 53 -1.65 -1.43 -15.25
C ALA A 53 -2.07 -0.87 -16.62
N ALA A 54 -3.37 -0.85 -16.93
CA ALA A 54 -3.92 -0.22 -18.12
C ALA A 54 -3.68 1.29 -18.14
N ALA A 55 -3.95 1.97 -17.02
CA ALA A 55 -3.68 3.39 -16.89
C ALA A 55 -2.18 3.74 -17.01
N VAL A 56 -1.29 2.93 -16.43
CA VAL A 56 0.16 3.08 -16.59
C VAL A 56 0.56 2.97 -18.06
N ARG A 57 -0.02 2.02 -18.81
CA ARG A 57 0.18 1.93 -20.25
C ARG A 57 -0.27 3.21 -20.96
N SER A 58 -1.49 3.68 -20.72
CA SER A 58 -2.03 4.91 -21.33
C SER A 58 -1.15 6.13 -21.00
N MET A 59 -0.78 6.32 -19.73
CA MET A 59 0.12 7.40 -19.30
C MET A 59 1.53 7.28 -19.87
N SER A 60 2.00 6.07 -20.17
CA SER A 60 3.31 5.89 -20.80
C SER A 60 3.34 6.28 -22.27
N MET A 61 2.19 6.33 -22.96
CA MET A 61 2.09 6.63 -24.38
C MET A 61 1.97 8.13 -24.68
N SER A 62 1.38 8.94 -23.77
CA SER A 62 1.11 10.36 -23.98
C SER A 62 1.48 11.19 -22.74
N TRP A 63 2.10 12.38 -22.96
CA TRP A 63 2.36 13.33 -21.88
C TRP A 63 1.08 13.98 -21.36
N HIS A 64 0.07 14.13 -22.21
CA HIS A 64 -1.26 14.60 -21.80
C HIS A 64 -1.92 13.56 -20.85
N ALA A 65 -1.97 12.29 -21.26
CA ALA A 65 -2.47 11.22 -20.41
C ALA A 65 -1.66 11.11 -19.10
N PHE A 66 -0.35 11.28 -19.15
CA PHE A 66 0.54 11.28 -17.98
C PHE A 66 0.18 12.41 -17.00
N LEU A 67 0.11 13.66 -17.49
CA LEU A 67 -0.13 14.82 -16.63
C LEU A 67 -1.47 14.75 -15.92
N PHE A 68 -2.52 14.38 -16.65
CA PHE A 68 -3.89 14.32 -16.12
C PHE A 68 -4.24 12.98 -15.43
N GLY A 69 -3.34 12.00 -15.43
CA GLY A 69 -3.63 10.68 -14.87
C GLY A 69 -4.77 9.97 -15.62
N ALA A 70 -4.76 10.05 -16.96
CA ALA A 70 -5.80 9.44 -17.76
C ALA A 70 -5.77 7.92 -17.67
N PHE A 71 -6.95 7.31 -17.59
CA PHE A 71 -7.10 5.86 -17.58
C PHE A 71 -6.91 5.26 -18.97
N ASP A 72 -7.53 5.84 -19.97
CA ASP A 72 -7.55 5.37 -21.35
C ASP A 72 -6.60 6.17 -22.26
N PRO A 73 -6.11 5.60 -23.38
CA PRO A 73 -5.20 6.29 -24.28
C PRO A 73 -5.78 7.56 -24.92
N ALA A 74 -7.09 7.59 -25.17
CA ALA A 74 -7.80 8.77 -25.68
C ALA A 74 -7.96 9.88 -24.62
N ALA A 75 -7.59 9.62 -23.36
CA ALA A 75 -7.74 10.53 -22.24
C ALA A 75 -9.18 11.03 -22.04
N THR A 76 -10.16 10.12 -22.14
CA THR A 76 -11.57 10.47 -21.94
C THR A 76 -11.93 10.60 -20.47
N VAL A 77 -11.37 9.72 -19.60
CA VAL A 77 -11.56 9.75 -18.16
C VAL A 77 -10.22 9.66 -17.41
N THR A 78 -10.16 10.23 -16.21
CA THR A 78 -9.00 10.04 -15.32
C THR A 78 -9.08 8.68 -14.64
N LEU A 79 -8.01 8.32 -13.92
CA LEU A 79 -8.12 7.36 -12.83
C LEU A 79 -9.15 7.84 -11.79
N ASP A 80 -9.70 6.89 -11.03
CA ASP A 80 -10.58 7.16 -9.89
C ASP A 80 -9.84 7.74 -8.66
N LYS A 81 -8.58 8.13 -8.82
CA LYS A 81 -7.69 8.69 -7.77
C LYS A 81 -6.55 9.51 -8.37
N LEU A 82 -5.76 10.16 -7.48
CA LEU A 82 -4.61 10.96 -7.91
C LEU A 82 -3.52 10.09 -8.54
N PRO A 83 -2.84 10.59 -9.60
CA PRO A 83 -1.91 9.79 -10.39
C PRO A 83 -0.49 9.67 -9.81
N GLY A 84 -0.15 10.34 -8.70
CA GLY A 84 1.21 10.52 -8.22
C GLY A 84 2.05 9.25 -8.12
N ALA A 85 1.48 8.14 -7.63
CA ALA A 85 2.19 6.87 -7.56
C ALA A 85 2.35 6.21 -8.95
N LEU A 86 1.36 6.37 -9.84
CA LEU A 86 1.40 5.78 -11.16
C LEU A 86 2.30 6.55 -12.13
N TRP A 87 2.57 7.84 -11.87
CA TRP A 87 3.58 8.58 -12.63
C TRP A 87 4.96 7.90 -12.58
N VAL A 88 5.37 7.43 -11.41
CA VAL A 88 6.67 6.74 -11.27
C VAL A 88 6.68 5.44 -12.07
N GLN A 89 5.57 4.70 -12.07
CA GLN A 89 5.40 3.48 -12.86
C GLN A 89 5.38 3.78 -14.37
N ALA A 90 4.66 4.80 -14.80
CA ALA A 90 4.59 5.20 -16.20
C ALA A 90 5.95 5.69 -16.73
N LEU A 91 6.74 6.41 -15.93
CA LEU A 91 8.11 6.77 -16.26
C LEU A 91 9.02 5.53 -16.38
N SER A 92 8.88 4.56 -15.48
CA SER A 92 9.61 3.29 -15.57
C SER A 92 9.27 2.55 -16.88
N VAL A 93 7.99 2.49 -17.24
CA VAL A 93 7.55 1.89 -18.53
C VAL A 93 8.08 2.66 -19.74
N ARG A 94 8.13 3.99 -19.70
CA ARG A 94 8.74 4.82 -20.76
C ARG A 94 10.23 4.51 -20.94
N LEU A 95 10.95 4.26 -19.85
CA LEU A 95 12.39 4.00 -19.88
C LEU A 95 12.73 2.57 -20.28
N PHE A 96 11.98 1.60 -19.81
CA PHE A 96 12.30 0.17 -19.92
C PHE A 96 11.36 -0.63 -20.82
N GLY A 97 10.36 0.01 -21.43
CA GLY A 97 9.31 -0.67 -22.17
C GLY A 97 8.21 -1.25 -21.27
N LEU A 98 7.09 -1.66 -21.91
CA LEU A 98 5.94 -2.23 -21.21
C LEU A 98 6.21 -3.71 -20.87
N HIS A 99 6.61 -3.94 -19.65
CA HIS A 99 6.80 -5.26 -19.04
C HIS A 99 6.21 -5.25 -17.64
N THR A 100 5.73 -6.37 -17.15
CA THR A 100 5.21 -6.44 -15.77
C THR A 100 6.26 -6.05 -14.73
N TRP A 101 7.53 -6.43 -14.94
CA TRP A 101 8.62 -6.05 -14.06
C TRP A 101 8.93 -4.54 -14.09
N SER A 102 8.80 -3.87 -15.24
CA SER A 102 9.04 -2.41 -15.32
C SER A 102 7.96 -1.61 -14.61
N ILE A 103 6.73 -2.12 -14.56
CA ILE A 103 5.63 -1.54 -13.76
C ILE A 103 5.90 -1.69 -12.26
N VAL A 104 6.44 -2.84 -11.82
CA VAL A 104 6.67 -3.15 -10.40
C VAL A 104 8.00 -2.61 -9.87
N LEU A 105 8.99 -2.37 -10.74
CA LEU A 105 10.32 -1.90 -10.34
C LEU A 105 10.31 -0.70 -9.38
N PRO A 106 9.50 0.37 -9.61
CA PRO A 106 9.39 1.47 -8.67
C PRO A 106 8.99 1.02 -7.27
N GLN A 107 8.00 0.13 -7.15
CA GLN A 107 7.51 -0.36 -5.86
C GLN A 107 8.58 -1.16 -5.10
N VAL A 108 9.37 -1.97 -5.80
CA VAL A 108 10.52 -2.67 -5.20
C VAL A 108 11.52 -1.67 -4.65
N VAL A 109 11.88 -0.64 -5.42
CA VAL A 109 12.82 0.41 -5.01
C VAL A 109 12.28 1.20 -3.83
N GLU A 110 11.03 1.66 -3.89
CA GLU A 110 10.34 2.40 -2.83
C GLU A 110 10.26 1.59 -1.53
N GLY A 111 9.96 0.29 -1.62
CA GLY A 111 9.93 -0.62 -0.48
C GLY A 111 11.31 -0.79 0.16
N VAL A 112 12.36 -0.99 -0.64
CA VAL A 112 13.75 -1.07 -0.14
C VAL A 112 14.20 0.24 0.49
N LEU A 113 13.86 1.37 -0.14
CA LEU A 113 14.13 2.70 0.42
C LEU A 113 13.39 2.91 1.75
N SER A 114 12.15 2.43 1.88
CA SER A 114 11.40 2.48 3.15
C SER A 114 12.13 1.74 4.28
N VAL A 115 12.69 0.55 3.99
CA VAL A 115 13.52 -0.22 4.93
C VAL A 115 14.77 0.55 5.34
N LEU A 116 15.48 1.14 4.37
CA LEU A 116 16.69 1.94 4.62
C LEU A 116 16.40 3.22 5.42
N VAL A 117 15.31 3.91 5.08
CA VAL A 117 14.93 5.17 5.72
C VAL A 117 14.43 4.94 7.14
N LEU A 118 13.63 3.88 7.39
CA LEU A 118 13.10 3.56 8.73
C LEU A 118 14.21 3.38 9.77
N TYR A 119 15.36 2.83 9.37
CA TYR A 119 16.54 2.73 10.23
C TYR A 119 16.92 4.07 10.87
N ARG A 120 16.83 5.18 10.13
CA ARG A 120 17.35 6.50 10.53
C ARG A 120 16.61 7.10 11.74
N PRO A 121 15.28 7.33 11.70
CA PRO A 121 14.54 7.89 12.84
C PRO A 121 14.57 6.96 14.06
N VAL A 122 14.48 5.64 13.87
CA VAL A 122 14.54 4.68 14.98
C VAL A 122 15.93 4.66 15.60
N ARG A 123 16.99 4.68 14.81
CA ARG A 123 18.37 4.78 15.30
C ARG A 123 18.59 6.04 16.13
N ARG A 124 18.13 7.21 15.64
CA ARG A 124 18.35 8.49 16.33
C ARG A 124 17.69 8.52 17.71
N LEU A 125 16.53 7.87 17.86
CA LEU A 125 15.77 7.91 19.11
C LEU A 125 16.04 6.72 20.04
N CYS A 126 16.34 5.52 19.49
CA CYS A 126 16.45 4.28 20.25
C CYS A 126 17.81 3.56 20.10
N GLY A 127 18.68 4.06 19.20
CA GLY A 127 20.02 3.54 18.94
C GLY A 127 20.10 2.56 17.77
N PRO A 128 21.34 2.24 17.30
CA PRO A 128 21.56 1.54 16.03
C PRO A 128 21.02 0.11 16.00
N LYS A 129 21.04 -0.63 17.12
CA LYS A 129 20.46 -1.98 17.20
C LYS A 129 18.94 -1.97 17.01
N ALA A 130 18.24 -0.98 17.62
CA ALA A 130 16.80 -0.81 17.44
C ALA A 130 16.46 -0.43 15.99
N GLY A 131 17.24 0.49 15.40
CA GLY A 131 17.07 0.87 14.00
C GLY A 131 17.21 -0.31 13.03
N LEU A 132 18.28 -1.12 13.22
CA LEU A 132 18.51 -2.30 12.38
C LEU A 132 17.40 -3.34 12.52
N LEU A 133 16.94 -3.59 13.75
CA LEU A 133 15.83 -4.51 14.00
C LEU A 133 14.52 -3.99 13.37
N ALA A 134 14.24 -2.68 13.45
CA ALA A 134 13.07 -2.09 12.81
C ALA A 134 13.11 -2.27 11.29
N ALA A 135 14.27 -2.03 10.67
CA ALA A 135 14.47 -2.28 9.24
C ALA A 135 14.22 -3.75 8.87
N ALA A 136 14.76 -4.69 9.67
CA ALA A 136 14.57 -6.12 9.45
C ALA A 136 13.11 -6.57 9.64
N VAL A 137 12.42 -6.07 10.66
CA VAL A 137 10.99 -6.36 10.89
C VAL A 137 10.13 -5.83 9.76
N LEU A 138 10.39 -4.61 9.26
CA LEU A 138 9.67 -4.06 8.11
C LEU A 138 9.91 -4.90 6.87
N ALA A 139 11.16 -5.31 6.61
CA ALA A 139 11.53 -6.11 5.46
C ALA A 139 10.78 -7.45 5.36
N VAL A 140 10.48 -8.07 6.51
CA VAL A 140 9.76 -9.35 6.58
C VAL A 140 8.29 -9.23 7.01
N SER A 141 7.70 -8.03 6.98
CA SER A 141 6.26 -7.85 7.25
C SER A 141 5.44 -8.31 6.04
N PRO A 142 4.52 -9.29 6.17
CA PRO A 142 3.81 -9.86 5.02
C PRO A 142 3.06 -8.83 4.19
N ALA A 143 2.36 -7.90 4.83
CA ALA A 143 1.66 -6.82 4.13
C ALA A 143 2.62 -5.93 3.32
N THR A 144 3.80 -5.61 3.86
CA THR A 144 4.84 -4.85 3.16
C THR A 144 5.40 -5.63 1.97
N VAL A 145 5.69 -6.93 2.16
CA VAL A 145 6.18 -7.80 1.08
C VAL A 145 5.16 -7.90 -0.04
N ALA A 146 3.90 -8.19 0.29
CA ALA A 146 2.84 -8.28 -0.70
C ALA A 146 2.65 -6.97 -1.48
N LEU A 147 2.62 -5.82 -0.77
CA LEU A 147 2.44 -4.50 -1.35
C LEU A 147 3.55 -4.15 -2.35
N ASN A 148 4.81 -4.36 -1.97
CA ASN A 148 5.97 -3.99 -2.79
C ASN A 148 6.19 -4.91 -4.01
N ARG A 149 5.41 -5.98 -4.14
CA ARG A 149 5.43 -6.94 -5.24
C ARG A 149 4.34 -6.70 -6.29
N GLY A 150 3.51 -5.69 -6.10
CA GLY A 150 2.45 -5.26 -7.01
C GLY A 150 2.64 -3.84 -7.49
N ASN A 151 1.59 -3.27 -8.09
CA ASN A 151 1.57 -1.92 -8.66
C ASN A 151 0.61 -0.98 -7.90
N ILE A 152 0.52 -1.15 -6.58
CA ILE A 152 -0.40 -0.39 -5.73
C ILE A 152 0.24 0.92 -5.29
N SER A 153 -0.55 1.99 -5.23
CA SER A 153 -0.12 3.36 -4.89
C SER A 153 0.43 3.53 -3.48
N ASP A 154 0.10 2.63 -2.57
CA ASP A 154 0.42 2.70 -1.14
C ASP A 154 1.91 2.61 -0.85
N THR A 155 2.70 1.96 -1.71
CA THR A 155 4.16 1.82 -1.51
C THR A 155 4.84 3.18 -1.47
N LEU A 156 4.55 4.06 -2.45
CA LEU A 156 5.09 5.42 -2.48
C LEU A 156 4.60 6.25 -1.29
N MET A 157 3.32 6.13 -0.93
CA MET A 157 2.77 6.79 0.26
C MET A 157 3.57 6.39 1.51
N VAL A 158 3.76 5.09 1.76
CA VAL A 158 4.50 4.59 2.94
C VAL A 158 5.92 5.13 2.97
N LEU A 159 6.65 5.13 1.84
CA LEU A 159 7.98 5.71 1.76
C LEU A 159 7.98 7.20 2.14
N CYS A 160 7.08 7.99 1.56
CA CYS A 160 6.97 9.41 1.85
C CYS A 160 6.62 9.67 3.33
N LEU A 161 5.73 8.88 3.94
CA LEU A 161 5.39 9.01 5.35
C LEU A 161 6.56 8.65 6.27
N VAL A 162 7.36 7.63 5.94
CA VAL A 162 8.58 7.30 6.70
C VAL A 162 9.63 8.41 6.57
N LEU A 163 9.76 9.03 5.38
CA LEU A 163 10.59 10.21 5.15
C LEU A 163 10.11 11.43 5.95
N ALA A 164 8.80 11.62 6.06
CA ALA A 164 8.21 12.68 6.90
C ALA A 164 8.57 12.50 8.38
N VAL A 165 8.47 11.27 8.90
CA VAL A 165 8.91 10.97 10.30
C VAL A 165 10.40 11.19 10.45
N ASP A 166 11.25 10.77 9.50
CA ASP A 166 12.70 11.02 9.56
C ASP A 166 13.01 12.52 9.61
N ALA A 167 12.28 13.32 8.83
CA ALA A 167 12.42 14.78 8.82
C ALA A 167 12.00 15.42 10.17
N VAL A 168 10.87 14.99 10.76
CA VAL A 168 10.42 15.44 12.09
C VAL A 168 11.42 15.06 13.17
N VAL A 169 11.90 13.82 13.18
CA VAL A 169 12.93 13.35 14.13
C VAL A 169 14.23 14.14 13.92
N GLY A 170 14.59 14.44 12.67
CA GLY A 170 15.69 15.34 12.33
C GLY A 170 15.51 16.73 12.96
N ALA A 171 14.32 17.31 12.83
CA ALA A 171 14.00 18.62 13.43
C ALA A 171 14.12 18.60 14.97
N LEU A 172 13.60 17.55 15.62
CA LEU A 172 13.67 17.37 17.07
C LEU A 172 15.10 17.23 17.58
N THR A 173 15.95 16.49 16.86
CA THR A 173 17.33 16.19 17.30
C THR A 173 18.32 17.30 16.98
N THR A 174 18.10 18.08 15.93
CA THR A 174 19.01 19.17 15.50
C THR A 174 18.51 20.57 15.86
N GLY A 175 17.26 20.71 16.28
CA GLY A 175 16.60 22.00 16.52
C GLY A 175 16.26 22.79 15.24
N ARG A 176 16.46 22.23 14.06
CA ARG A 176 16.24 22.89 12.76
C ARG A 176 14.79 22.76 12.32
N TRP A 177 14.03 23.84 12.34
CA TRP A 177 12.62 23.87 11.99
C TRP A 177 12.32 23.48 10.53
N TRP A 178 13.27 23.64 9.61
CA TRP A 178 13.16 23.22 8.22
C TRP A 178 12.83 21.73 8.03
N GLY A 179 13.18 20.89 9.02
CA GLY A 179 12.77 19.50 9.02
C GLY A 179 11.24 19.33 9.06
N MET A 180 10.51 20.27 9.68
CA MET A 180 9.04 20.24 9.70
C MET A 180 8.47 20.66 8.34
N VAL A 181 9.08 21.63 7.66
CA VAL A 181 8.73 21.99 6.27
C VAL A 181 8.95 20.81 5.34
N ALA A 182 10.10 20.15 5.44
CA ALA A 182 10.39 18.93 4.66
C ALA A 182 9.39 17.81 4.96
N ALA A 183 9.00 17.63 6.23
CA ALA A 183 7.97 16.66 6.60
C ALA A 183 6.62 17.00 5.96
N GLY A 184 6.22 18.28 5.94
CA GLY A 184 5.02 18.75 5.23
C GLY A 184 5.07 18.42 3.74
N ALA A 185 6.21 18.67 3.08
CA ALA A 185 6.38 18.33 1.68
C ALA A 185 6.25 16.81 1.42
N TRP A 186 6.85 15.98 2.26
CA TRP A 186 6.72 14.53 2.15
C TRP A 186 5.28 14.04 2.37
N VAL A 187 4.55 14.60 3.35
CA VAL A 187 3.13 14.28 3.54
C VAL A 187 2.30 14.72 2.34
N GLY A 188 2.59 15.90 1.77
CA GLY A 188 1.93 16.36 0.54
C GLY A 188 2.20 15.45 -0.66
N LEU A 189 3.43 14.96 -0.83
CA LEU A 189 3.76 13.97 -1.87
C LEU A 189 3.08 12.61 -1.59
N ALA A 190 2.99 12.19 -0.34
CA ALA A 190 2.23 11.01 0.05
C ALA A 190 0.73 11.16 -0.31
N PHE A 191 0.18 12.38 -0.18
CA PHE A 191 -1.19 12.67 -0.61
C PHE A 191 -1.36 12.54 -2.12
N GLN A 192 -0.40 12.98 -2.93
CA GLN A 192 -0.44 12.76 -4.38
C GLN A 192 -0.47 11.27 -4.75
N ALA A 193 0.09 10.41 -3.90
CA ALA A 193 0.04 8.96 -4.08
C ALA A 193 -1.28 8.33 -3.61
N LYS A 194 -1.81 8.76 -2.44
CA LYS A 194 -2.94 8.07 -1.78
C LYS A 194 -3.93 9.01 -1.09
N MET A 195 -3.98 10.27 -1.46
CA MET A 195 -4.98 11.24 -1.00
C MET A 195 -5.08 11.36 0.54
N ILE A 196 -6.28 11.45 1.10
CA ILE A 196 -6.57 11.77 2.51
C ILE A 196 -5.88 10.80 3.49
N GLU A 197 -5.65 9.53 3.11
CA GLU A 197 -4.97 8.56 3.97
C GLU A 197 -3.59 9.06 4.43
N ALA A 198 -2.88 9.81 3.58
CA ALA A 198 -1.59 10.40 3.92
C ALA A 198 -1.68 11.45 5.04
N TRP A 199 -2.79 12.17 5.17
CA TRP A 199 -2.97 13.18 6.21
C TRP A 199 -3.19 12.58 7.60
N LEU A 200 -3.56 11.31 7.70
CA LEU A 200 -3.80 10.64 8.98
C LEU A 200 -2.55 10.58 9.87
N VAL A 201 -1.36 10.79 9.33
CA VAL A 201 -0.13 10.87 10.13
C VAL A 201 0.09 12.27 10.76
N LEU A 202 -0.51 13.32 10.20
CA LEU A 202 -0.28 14.70 10.65
C LEU A 202 -0.52 14.94 12.14
N PRO A 203 -1.59 14.39 12.77
CA PRO A 203 -1.79 14.53 14.21
C PRO A 203 -0.61 13.97 15.03
N ALA A 204 -0.07 12.83 14.64
CA ALA A 204 1.07 12.21 15.33
C ALA A 204 2.35 13.05 15.18
N LEU A 205 2.62 13.56 13.96
CA LEU A 205 3.77 14.42 13.68
C LEU A 205 3.68 15.76 14.45
N GLY A 206 2.50 16.38 14.45
CA GLY A 206 2.23 17.61 15.19
C GLY A 206 2.38 17.42 16.70
N LEU A 207 1.76 16.37 17.25
CA LEU A 207 1.77 16.05 18.67
C LEU A 207 3.20 15.84 19.19
N VAL A 208 3.99 15.01 18.52
CA VAL A 208 5.36 14.74 18.97
C VAL A 208 6.20 16.00 18.96
N TYR A 209 6.05 16.88 17.96
CA TYR A 209 6.78 18.14 17.90
C TYR A 209 6.33 19.12 18.99
N LEU A 210 5.03 19.27 19.20
CA LEU A 210 4.48 20.13 20.27
C LEU A 210 4.94 19.68 21.66
N VAL A 211 5.04 18.38 21.92
CA VAL A 211 5.47 17.84 23.20
C VAL A 211 6.99 17.88 23.36
N ALA A 212 7.76 17.39 22.38
CA ALA A 212 9.18 17.10 22.55
C ALA A 212 10.12 18.21 22.09
N ALA A 213 9.68 19.14 21.24
CA ALA A 213 10.55 20.21 20.74
C ALA A 213 10.93 21.22 21.84
N ALA A 214 12.15 21.76 21.72
CA ALA A 214 12.62 22.88 22.55
C ALA A 214 11.99 24.21 22.07
N GLY A 215 12.03 25.24 22.93
CA GLY A 215 11.56 26.58 22.62
C GLY A 215 10.16 26.90 23.16
N SER A 216 9.69 28.11 22.87
CA SER A 216 8.39 28.60 23.33
C SER A 216 7.23 27.86 22.64
N TRP A 217 6.06 27.87 23.31
CA TRP A 217 4.85 27.25 22.76
C TRP A 217 4.42 27.88 21.41
N VAL A 218 4.54 29.22 21.31
CA VAL A 218 4.21 29.95 20.07
C VAL A 218 5.09 29.48 18.90
N ARG A 219 6.40 29.34 19.11
CA ARG A 219 7.33 28.83 18.08
C ARG A 219 6.97 27.41 17.65
N ARG A 220 6.60 26.53 18.59
CA ARG A 220 6.20 25.15 18.26
C ARG A 220 4.92 25.12 17.44
N LEU A 221 3.91 25.91 17.83
CA LEU A 221 2.65 26.05 17.09
C LEU A 221 2.89 26.60 15.68
N ALA A 222 3.69 27.66 15.53
CA ALA A 222 4.03 28.22 14.24
C ALA A 222 4.75 27.19 13.34
N THR A 223 5.62 26.37 13.93
CA THR A 223 6.33 25.33 13.17
C THR A 223 5.41 24.17 12.75
N VAL A 224 4.45 23.78 13.60
CA VAL A 224 3.42 22.80 13.23
C VAL A 224 2.47 23.38 12.18
N ALA A 225 2.11 24.66 12.29
CA ALA A 225 1.31 25.35 11.27
C ALA A 225 2.04 25.36 9.91
N ALA A 226 3.36 25.59 9.90
CA ALA A 226 4.17 25.53 8.69
C ALA A 226 4.17 24.10 8.06
N LEU A 227 4.29 23.05 8.88
CA LEU A 227 4.15 21.65 8.39
C LEU A 227 2.79 21.45 7.72
N VAL A 228 1.69 21.85 8.38
CA VAL A 228 0.33 21.66 7.84
C VAL A 228 0.12 22.51 6.57
N ALA A 229 0.59 23.75 6.56
CA ALA A 229 0.46 24.63 5.39
C ALA A 229 1.21 24.08 4.17
N VAL A 230 2.45 23.60 4.36
CA VAL A 230 3.24 22.98 3.28
C VAL A 230 2.61 21.66 2.82
N ALA A 231 2.15 20.82 3.76
CA ALA A 231 1.45 19.59 3.41
C ALA A 231 0.19 19.90 2.57
N GLY A 232 -0.61 20.89 2.98
CA GLY A 232 -1.79 21.34 2.22
C GLY A 232 -1.42 21.88 0.85
N ALA A 233 -0.44 22.77 0.75
CA ALA A 233 -0.01 23.36 -0.52
C ALA A 233 0.45 22.30 -1.53
N VAL A 234 1.30 21.35 -1.12
CA VAL A 234 1.76 20.26 -1.98
C VAL A 234 0.64 19.29 -2.31
N SER A 235 -0.22 18.95 -1.34
CA SER A 235 -1.38 18.07 -1.57
C SER A 235 -2.35 18.61 -2.61
N LEU A 236 -2.64 19.91 -2.56
CA LEU A 236 -3.64 20.54 -3.43
C LEU A 236 -3.06 21.00 -4.77
N SER A 237 -1.73 21.02 -4.95
CA SER A 237 -1.07 21.61 -6.12
C SER A 237 -1.58 21.05 -7.45
N TRP A 238 -1.57 19.72 -7.63
CA TRP A 238 -2.03 19.09 -8.86
C TRP A 238 -3.54 19.26 -9.05
N MET A 239 -4.34 19.09 -8.00
CA MET A 239 -5.78 19.26 -8.05
C MET A 239 -6.17 20.68 -8.50
N THR A 240 -5.46 21.69 -7.98
CA THR A 240 -5.63 23.09 -8.37
C THR A 240 -5.28 23.29 -9.85
N ALA A 241 -4.13 22.77 -10.29
CA ALA A 241 -3.71 22.86 -11.69
C ALA A 241 -4.74 22.24 -12.65
N VAL A 242 -5.25 21.03 -12.32
CA VAL A 242 -6.28 20.36 -13.12
C VAL A 242 -7.60 21.13 -13.10
N THR A 243 -8.00 21.68 -11.97
CA THR A 243 -9.25 22.45 -11.87
C THR A 243 -9.20 23.75 -12.65
N LEU A 244 -8.04 24.39 -12.74
CA LEU A 244 -7.82 25.60 -13.56
C LEU A 244 -7.74 25.32 -15.06
N THR A 245 -7.59 24.06 -15.47
CA THR A 245 -7.59 23.66 -16.87
C THR A 245 -9.04 23.54 -17.37
N PRO A 246 -9.40 24.13 -18.53
CA PRO A 246 -10.74 24.00 -19.09
C PRO A 246 -11.19 22.54 -19.24
N ALA A 247 -12.45 22.24 -18.95
CA ALA A 247 -12.99 20.89 -19.00
C ALA A 247 -12.87 20.23 -20.40
N SER A 248 -12.89 21.04 -21.47
CA SER A 248 -12.69 20.57 -22.86
C SER A 248 -11.25 20.13 -23.17
N SER A 249 -10.28 20.48 -22.31
CA SER A 249 -8.85 20.21 -22.52
C SER A 249 -8.29 19.18 -21.53
N ARG A 250 -9.14 18.53 -20.76
CA ARG A 250 -8.75 17.51 -19.78
C ARG A 250 -9.75 16.36 -19.72
N PRO A 251 -9.32 15.16 -19.32
CA PRO A 251 -10.23 14.04 -19.10
C PRO A 251 -11.27 14.35 -18.02
N TYR A 252 -12.39 13.66 -18.08
CA TYR A 252 -13.41 13.72 -17.04
C TYR A 252 -12.87 13.11 -15.73
N ALA A 253 -13.07 13.79 -14.62
CA ALA A 253 -12.62 13.31 -13.30
C ALA A 253 -13.48 12.12 -12.83
N ASP A 254 -12.93 10.90 -12.91
CA ASP A 254 -13.63 9.67 -12.52
C ASP A 254 -13.95 9.69 -11.01
N GLY A 255 -15.08 9.09 -10.61
CA GLY A 255 -15.59 9.15 -9.23
C GLY A 255 -16.27 10.47 -8.86
N SER A 256 -16.44 11.41 -9.82
CA SER A 256 -17.19 12.66 -9.62
C SER A 256 -18.46 12.69 -10.46
N ARG A 257 -19.46 13.49 -10.04
CA ARG A 257 -20.71 13.70 -10.80
C ARG A 257 -20.67 14.97 -11.65
N ASP A 258 -19.79 15.89 -11.32
CA ASP A 258 -19.69 17.24 -11.86
C ASP A 258 -18.32 17.55 -12.48
N ASN A 259 -17.55 16.52 -12.83
CA ASN A 259 -16.19 16.64 -13.38
C ASN A 259 -15.21 17.36 -12.43
N SER A 260 -15.36 17.17 -11.11
CA SER A 260 -14.56 17.81 -10.07
C SER A 260 -13.55 16.87 -9.45
N VAL A 261 -12.25 17.20 -9.56
CA VAL A 261 -11.17 16.46 -8.87
C VAL A 261 -11.31 16.57 -7.35
N PHE A 262 -11.86 17.68 -6.84
CA PHE A 262 -12.13 17.82 -5.40
C PHE A 262 -13.20 16.83 -4.93
N GLN A 263 -14.26 16.63 -5.73
CA GLN A 263 -15.28 15.63 -5.41
C GLN A 263 -14.69 14.20 -5.47
N GLN A 264 -13.86 13.90 -6.47
CA GLN A 264 -13.13 12.63 -6.55
C GLN A 264 -12.31 12.34 -5.30
N VAL A 265 -11.57 13.34 -4.79
CA VAL A 265 -10.64 13.16 -3.67
C VAL A 265 -11.34 13.18 -2.32
N PHE A 266 -12.15 14.23 -2.04
CA PHE A 266 -12.69 14.45 -0.71
C PHE A 266 -14.03 13.77 -0.47
N VAL A 267 -14.83 13.52 -1.51
CA VAL A 267 -16.10 12.83 -1.38
C VAL A 267 -15.92 11.34 -1.72
N TYR A 268 -15.62 10.98 -2.96
CA TYR A 268 -15.53 9.59 -3.40
C TYR A 268 -14.43 8.78 -2.70
N ASN A 269 -13.21 9.33 -2.61
CA ASN A 269 -12.07 8.69 -1.92
C ASN A 269 -11.88 9.13 -0.47
N GLY A 270 -12.67 10.07 0.01
CA GLY A 270 -12.61 10.62 1.37
C GLY A 270 -13.77 10.15 2.23
N LEU A 271 -14.74 11.03 2.44
CA LEU A 271 -15.88 10.77 3.32
C LEU A 271 -16.70 9.54 2.88
N GLY A 272 -16.84 9.31 1.59
CA GLY A 272 -17.55 8.14 1.06
C GLY A 272 -16.92 6.79 1.47
N ARG A 273 -15.66 6.78 1.88
CA ARG A 273 -15.02 5.55 2.41
C ARG A 273 -15.44 5.21 3.84
N VAL A 274 -16.11 6.11 4.52
CA VAL A 274 -16.55 5.94 5.92
C VAL A 274 -18.01 5.50 6.00
N ASP A 275 -18.87 6.05 5.15
CA ASP A 275 -20.33 5.90 5.25
C ASP A 275 -21.02 5.35 4.01
N GLN A 276 -20.31 5.28 2.86
CA GLN A 276 -20.91 4.78 1.61
C GLN A 276 -20.44 3.37 1.26
N GLU A 277 -21.11 2.76 0.29
CA GLU A 277 -20.72 1.50 -0.31
C GLU A 277 -19.33 1.62 -0.97
N SER A 278 -18.50 0.59 -0.82
CA SER A 278 -17.17 0.61 -1.43
C SER A 278 -17.26 0.60 -2.97
N PRO A 279 -16.34 1.29 -3.68
CA PRO A 279 -16.30 1.26 -5.15
C PRO A 279 -16.27 -0.14 -5.74
N ASN A 280 -15.60 -1.08 -5.08
CA ASN A 280 -15.58 -2.47 -5.53
C ASN A 280 -16.96 -3.15 -5.41
N GLN A 281 -17.75 -2.82 -4.38
CA GLN A 281 -19.12 -3.34 -4.25
C GLN A 281 -20.04 -2.70 -5.29
N LEU A 282 -19.88 -1.39 -5.52
CA LEU A 282 -20.62 -0.69 -6.57
C LEU A 282 -20.30 -1.27 -7.96
N LEU A 283 -19.01 -1.49 -8.27
CA LEU A 283 -18.57 -2.17 -9.48
C LEU A 283 -19.18 -3.58 -9.58
N SER A 284 -19.14 -4.35 -8.50
CA SER A 284 -19.73 -5.70 -8.42
C SER A 284 -21.21 -5.71 -8.81
N ARG A 285 -21.99 -4.75 -8.33
CA ARG A 285 -23.39 -4.59 -8.72
C ARG A 285 -23.55 -4.16 -10.19
N THR A 286 -22.73 -3.22 -10.63
CA THR A 286 -22.83 -2.64 -11.97
C THR A 286 -22.59 -3.68 -13.07
N ILE A 287 -21.56 -4.51 -12.93
CA ILE A 287 -21.20 -5.50 -13.96
C ILE A 287 -21.64 -6.93 -13.63
N GLY A 288 -22.27 -7.14 -12.47
CA GLY A 288 -22.78 -8.44 -12.07
C GLY A 288 -21.72 -9.47 -11.66
N ILE A 289 -20.46 -9.05 -11.44
CA ILE A 289 -19.37 -9.93 -10.97
C ILE A 289 -19.34 -9.92 -9.45
N ARG A 290 -19.25 -11.10 -8.84
CA ARG A 290 -19.20 -11.21 -7.38
C ARG A 290 -17.82 -10.86 -6.84
N ILE A 291 -17.69 -9.66 -6.26
CA ILE A 291 -16.51 -9.24 -5.52
C ILE A 291 -16.82 -9.42 -4.01
N PRO A 292 -16.01 -10.18 -3.25
CA PRO A 292 -16.24 -10.35 -1.82
C PRO A 292 -16.25 -8.99 -1.09
N PRO A 293 -17.23 -8.76 -0.18
CA PRO A 293 -17.26 -7.52 0.59
C PRO A 293 -16.04 -7.42 1.52
N PRO A 294 -15.58 -6.20 1.84
CA PRO A 294 -14.58 -6.03 2.87
C PRO A 294 -15.13 -6.51 4.23
N PRO A 295 -14.26 -6.91 5.17
CA PRO A 295 -14.68 -7.23 6.53
C PRO A 295 -15.45 -6.04 7.15
N PRO A 296 -16.55 -6.29 7.87
CA PRO A 296 -17.38 -5.22 8.44
C PRO A 296 -16.57 -4.33 9.40
N PRO A 297 -16.94 -3.04 9.56
CA PRO A 297 -16.33 -2.16 10.55
C PRO A 297 -16.37 -2.77 11.96
N GLY A 298 -15.31 -2.56 12.73
CA GLY A 298 -15.19 -3.09 14.08
C GLY A 298 -13.76 -3.01 14.62
N TRP A 299 -13.62 -2.82 15.92
CA TRP A 299 -12.32 -2.68 16.57
C TRP A 299 -11.41 -3.92 16.42
N HIS A 300 -12.01 -5.10 16.27
CA HIS A 300 -11.30 -6.38 16.19
C HIS A 300 -10.87 -6.76 14.78
N ARG A 301 -11.37 -6.08 13.74
CA ARG A 301 -11.14 -6.51 12.34
C ARG A 301 -9.68 -6.53 11.91
N LEU A 302 -8.85 -5.65 12.50
CA LEU A 302 -7.40 -5.64 12.25
C LEU A 302 -6.67 -6.81 12.94
N LEU A 303 -7.34 -7.48 13.87
CA LEU A 303 -6.80 -8.61 14.63
C LEU A 303 -7.35 -9.96 14.13
N THR A 304 -8.32 -9.97 13.22
CA THR A 304 -9.01 -11.21 12.81
C THR A 304 -9.02 -11.35 11.29
N GLY A 305 -9.35 -12.54 10.82
CA GLY A 305 -9.57 -12.80 9.39
C GLY A 305 -8.39 -12.45 8.49
N ALA A 306 -8.67 -12.05 7.26
CA ALA A 306 -7.67 -11.72 6.26
C ALA A 306 -6.82 -10.49 6.66
N LEU A 307 -7.42 -9.45 7.25
CA LEU A 307 -6.69 -8.25 7.68
C LEU A 307 -5.67 -8.56 8.78
N GLY A 308 -6.09 -9.33 9.81
CA GLY A 308 -5.20 -9.78 10.88
C GLY A 308 -4.03 -10.63 10.34
N ARG A 309 -4.30 -11.54 9.40
CA ARG A 309 -3.28 -12.40 8.79
C ARG A 309 -2.35 -11.65 7.84
N ASN A 310 -2.78 -10.57 7.20
CA ASN A 310 -1.90 -9.74 6.38
C ASN A 310 -1.01 -8.82 7.21
N GLY A 311 -1.54 -8.15 8.25
CA GLY A 311 -0.80 -7.11 8.98
C GLY A 311 -0.83 -7.19 10.51
N GLY A 312 -1.65 -8.05 11.10
CA GLY A 312 -1.93 -8.08 12.54
C GLY A 312 -0.93 -8.81 13.43
N TRP A 313 -0.07 -9.68 12.87
CA TRP A 313 0.81 -10.59 13.62
C TRP A 313 1.58 -9.95 14.77
N LEU A 314 2.06 -8.73 14.58
CA LEU A 314 2.91 -7.99 15.52
C LEU A 314 2.14 -6.90 16.28
N LEU A 315 0.86 -6.69 16.02
CA LEU A 315 0.05 -5.65 16.69
C LEU A 315 0.02 -5.81 18.22
N PRO A 316 -0.19 -7.00 18.80
CA PRO A 316 -0.16 -7.14 20.25
C PRO A 316 1.18 -6.71 20.87
N ALA A 317 2.30 -7.11 20.27
CA ALA A 317 3.63 -6.71 20.73
C ALA A 317 3.88 -5.21 20.57
N ALA A 318 3.38 -4.57 19.49
CA ALA A 318 3.47 -3.13 19.29
C ALA A 318 2.68 -2.37 20.36
N VAL A 319 1.45 -2.80 20.67
CA VAL A 319 0.61 -2.20 21.73
C VAL A 319 1.27 -2.33 23.11
N ILE A 320 1.80 -3.52 23.43
CA ILE A 320 2.55 -3.72 24.68
C ILE A 320 3.77 -2.79 24.73
N SER A 321 4.48 -2.63 23.61
CA SER A 321 5.65 -1.73 23.52
C SER A 321 5.25 -0.25 23.72
N VAL A 322 4.12 0.19 23.20
CA VAL A 322 3.57 1.53 23.48
C VAL A 322 3.27 1.69 24.96
N ALA A 323 2.53 0.76 25.57
CA ALA A 323 2.17 0.83 26.99
C ALA A 323 3.41 0.86 27.89
N ALA A 324 4.34 -0.07 27.68
CA ALA A 324 5.61 -0.13 28.41
C ALA A 324 6.44 1.16 28.22
N GLY A 325 6.50 1.68 27.00
CA GLY A 325 7.19 2.93 26.68
C GLY A 325 6.58 4.15 27.36
N LEU A 326 5.26 4.30 27.36
CA LEU A 326 4.55 5.39 28.06
C LEU A 326 4.79 5.31 29.56
N VAL A 327 4.66 4.14 30.17
CA VAL A 327 4.93 3.95 31.61
C VAL A 327 6.38 4.27 31.95
N SER A 328 7.34 3.78 31.18
CA SER A 328 8.77 3.99 31.46
C SER A 328 9.23 5.44 31.27
N THR A 329 8.50 6.21 30.45
CA THR A 329 8.85 7.61 30.17
C THR A 329 8.01 8.64 30.95
N ARG A 330 6.99 8.21 31.71
CA ARG A 330 6.06 9.10 32.41
C ARG A 330 6.70 10.20 33.26
N ARG A 331 7.84 9.86 33.93
CA ARG A 331 8.59 10.78 34.79
C ARG A 331 9.82 11.39 34.13
N ARG A 332 10.07 11.12 32.84
CA ARG A 332 11.23 11.66 32.12
C ARG A 332 10.92 13.05 31.53
N PRO A 333 11.93 13.85 31.20
CA PRO A 333 11.75 15.14 30.54
C PRO A 333 10.93 15.01 29.25
N ARG A 334 10.27 16.11 28.84
CA ARG A 334 9.43 16.16 27.63
C ARG A 334 10.21 15.78 26.37
N GLY A 335 11.47 16.21 26.26
CA GLY A 335 12.36 15.92 25.14
C GLY A 335 13.04 14.55 25.18
N ASP A 336 12.61 13.63 26.08
CA ASP A 336 13.17 12.28 26.13
C ASP A 336 13.00 11.56 24.77
N PRO A 337 14.08 11.03 24.18
CA PRO A 337 14.03 10.39 22.85
C PRO A 337 13.06 9.21 22.77
N LEU A 338 12.98 8.39 23.84
CA LEU A 338 12.07 7.26 23.87
C LEU A 338 10.60 7.72 23.94
N ARG A 339 10.31 8.81 24.68
CA ARG A 339 8.97 9.41 24.67
C ARG A 339 8.60 9.90 23.28
N ALA A 340 9.50 10.62 22.59
CA ALA A 340 9.29 11.08 21.23
C ALA A 340 9.03 9.92 20.27
N HIS A 341 9.81 8.81 20.43
CA HIS A 341 9.62 7.59 19.66
C HIS A 341 8.23 6.98 19.85
N VAL A 342 7.80 6.81 21.09
CA VAL A 342 6.48 6.23 21.41
C VAL A 342 5.34 7.13 20.92
N LEU A 343 5.47 8.45 21.04
CA LEU A 343 4.45 9.39 20.59
C LEU A 343 4.29 9.40 19.06
N VAL A 344 5.38 9.41 18.30
CA VAL A 344 5.27 9.46 16.84
C VAL A 344 4.77 8.15 16.27
N TRP A 345 5.37 7.02 16.64
CA TRP A 345 5.00 5.73 16.08
C TRP A 345 3.71 5.17 16.68
N GLY A 346 3.50 5.36 17.99
CA GLY A 346 2.25 5.00 18.67
C GLY A 346 1.08 5.86 18.21
N GLY A 347 1.31 7.16 18.00
CA GLY A 347 0.30 8.07 17.43
C GLY A 347 -0.09 7.70 16.00
N TRP A 348 0.89 7.43 15.13
CA TRP A 348 0.62 6.94 13.78
C TRP A 348 -0.20 5.64 13.82
N LEU A 349 0.26 4.64 14.59
CA LEU A 349 -0.46 3.38 14.75
C LEU A 349 -1.89 3.57 15.24
N ALA A 350 -2.10 4.41 16.26
CA ALA A 350 -3.41 4.64 16.86
C ALA A 350 -4.40 5.30 15.88
N VAL A 351 -3.96 6.35 15.16
CA VAL A 351 -4.84 7.06 14.22
C VAL A 351 -5.25 6.16 13.06
N LEU A 352 -4.29 5.45 12.45
CA LEU A 352 -4.62 4.53 11.35
C LEU A 352 -5.47 3.34 11.83
N ALA A 353 -5.14 2.74 12.98
CA ALA A 353 -5.93 1.65 13.52
C ALA A 353 -7.38 2.07 13.82
N ALA A 354 -7.59 3.26 14.40
CA ALA A 354 -8.92 3.81 14.61
C ALA A 354 -9.66 4.04 13.28
N THR A 355 -9.03 4.71 12.32
CA THR A 355 -9.63 4.97 11.00
C THR A 355 -9.99 3.66 10.28
N PHE A 356 -9.06 2.71 10.24
CA PHE A 356 -9.30 1.41 9.60
C PHE A 356 -10.34 0.56 10.33
N SER A 357 -10.59 0.80 11.62
CA SER A 357 -11.64 0.10 12.38
C SER A 357 -13.04 0.61 12.04
N VAL A 358 -13.21 1.88 11.68
CA VAL A 358 -14.52 2.49 11.40
C VAL A 358 -14.86 2.56 9.90
N SER A 359 -13.87 2.52 9.01
CA SER A 359 -14.08 2.62 7.56
C SER A 359 -14.91 1.49 6.99
N THR A 360 -15.92 1.77 6.17
CA THR A 360 -16.72 0.76 5.46
C THR A 360 -16.00 0.13 4.27
N SER A 361 -15.02 0.87 3.70
CA SER A 361 -14.25 0.48 2.52
C SER A 361 -12.79 0.29 2.88
N LEU A 362 -12.37 -0.95 3.18
CA LEU A 362 -10.99 -1.29 3.54
C LEU A 362 -10.48 -2.46 2.70
N ASN A 363 -9.53 -2.20 1.82
CA ASN A 363 -8.81 -3.26 1.13
C ASN A 363 -7.73 -3.88 2.04
N SER A 364 -7.46 -5.17 1.85
CA SER A 364 -6.51 -5.90 2.71
C SER A 364 -5.08 -5.36 2.66
N TYR A 365 -4.65 -4.77 1.56
CA TYR A 365 -3.31 -4.18 1.43
C TYR A 365 -3.13 -2.85 2.20
N TYR A 366 -4.22 -2.17 2.63
CA TYR A 366 -4.11 -0.95 3.43
C TYR A 366 -3.36 -1.17 4.75
N VAL A 367 -3.46 -2.37 5.33
CA VAL A 367 -2.75 -2.69 6.58
C VAL A 367 -1.22 -2.59 6.47
N ALA A 368 -0.68 -2.52 5.25
CA ALA A 368 0.75 -2.27 5.04
C ALA A 368 1.20 -0.89 5.58
N ALA A 369 0.29 0.11 5.62
CA ALA A 369 0.58 1.41 6.23
C ALA A 369 0.77 1.35 7.75
N LEU A 370 0.37 0.26 8.42
CA LEU A 370 0.64 -0.01 9.83
C LEU A 370 2.04 -0.64 10.04
N SER A 371 2.67 -1.20 9.01
CA SER A 371 3.93 -1.94 9.15
C SER A 371 5.10 -1.08 9.66
N PRO A 372 5.35 0.17 9.20
CA PRO A 372 6.42 1.00 9.72
C PRO A 372 6.31 1.30 11.22
N PRO A 373 5.16 1.80 11.75
CA PRO A 373 5.02 2.04 13.18
C PRO A 373 5.10 0.76 14.01
N VAL A 374 4.52 -0.35 13.54
CA VAL A 374 4.62 -1.66 14.21
C VAL A 374 6.08 -2.12 14.28
N ALA A 375 6.82 -2.06 13.17
CA ALA A 375 8.23 -2.44 13.13
C ALA A 375 9.09 -1.59 14.08
N ALA A 376 8.89 -0.27 14.10
CA ALA A 376 9.60 0.64 14.97
C ALA A 376 9.32 0.37 16.46
N LEU A 377 8.05 0.15 16.83
CA LEU A 377 7.62 -0.11 18.21
C LEU A 377 8.09 -1.48 18.70
N VAL A 378 7.94 -2.53 17.92
CA VAL A 378 8.42 -3.89 18.27
C VAL A 378 9.92 -3.88 18.45
N ALA A 379 10.67 -3.24 17.55
CA ALA A 379 12.12 -3.17 17.63
C ALA A 379 12.59 -2.40 18.89
N SER A 380 11.96 -1.26 19.18
CA SER A 380 12.30 -0.50 20.39
C SER A 380 11.92 -1.22 21.68
N GLY A 381 10.75 -1.87 21.71
CA GLY A 381 10.30 -2.70 22.83
C GLY A 381 11.25 -3.87 23.11
N ALA A 382 11.65 -4.61 22.07
CA ALA A 382 12.62 -5.69 22.18
C ALA A 382 13.97 -5.19 22.72
N MET A 383 14.45 -4.03 22.25
CA MET A 383 15.70 -3.45 22.76
C MET A 383 15.59 -2.92 24.20
N GLN A 384 14.45 -2.41 24.61
CA GLN A 384 14.20 -2.05 26.01
C GLN A 384 14.18 -3.29 26.90
N ALA A 385 13.44 -4.33 26.51
CA ALA A 385 13.41 -5.62 27.20
C ALA A 385 14.83 -6.21 27.35
N TRP A 386 15.62 -6.15 26.28
CA TRP A 386 17.03 -6.60 26.31
C TRP A 386 17.90 -5.80 27.28
N ARG A 387 17.81 -4.46 27.23
CA ARG A 387 18.62 -3.58 28.10
C ARG A 387 18.24 -3.74 29.59
N ALA A 388 16.95 -3.88 29.85
CA ALA A 388 16.39 -4.01 31.20
C ALA A 388 16.20 -5.47 31.66
N ARG A 389 16.73 -6.48 30.97
CA ARG A 389 16.47 -7.90 31.19
C ARG A 389 16.77 -8.41 32.60
N ARG A 390 17.56 -7.65 33.38
CA ARG A 390 17.83 -7.95 34.81
C ARG A 390 16.67 -7.52 35.71
N SER A 391 15.83 -6.57 35.33
CA SER A 391 14.71 -6.12 36.14
C SER A 391 13.52 -7.07 36.07
N VAL A 392 12.81 -7.23 37.18
CA VAL A 392 11.59 -8.05 37.25
C VAL A 392 10.53 -7.54 36.27
N ALA A 393 10.30 -6.24 36.24
CA ALA A 393 9.31 -5.63 35.35
C ALA A 393 9.57 -5.96 33.87
N ALA A 394 10.83 -5.86 33.40
CA ALA A 394 11.15 -6.19 32.01
C ALA A 394 10.99 -7.69 31.71
N ARG A 395 11.26 -8.55 32.67
CA ARG A 395 11.04 -10.01 32.55
C ARG A 395 9.54 -10.33 32.43
N VAL A 396 8.73 -9.71 33.29
CA VAL A 396 7.26 -9.86 33.21
C VAL A 396 6.72 -9.39 31.87
N VAL A 397 7.13 -8.20 31.39
CA VAL A 397 6.73 -7.68 30.08
C VAL A 397 7.19 -8.61 28.96
N THR A 398 8.41 -9.15 29.02
CA THR A 398 8.92 -10.10 28.01
C THR A 398 8.08 -11.38 27.97
N ALA A 399 7.79 -11.96 29.15
CA ALA A 399 6.95 -13.15 29.24
C ALA A 399 5.53 -12.89 28.75
N ALA A 400 4.90 -11.79 29.16
CA ALA A 400 3.58 -11.39 28.69
C ALA A 400 3.55 -11.19 27.17
N THR A 401 4.56 -10.51 26.61
CA THR A 401 4.68 -10.33 25.17
C THR A 401 4.82 -11.67 24.44
N ALA A 402 5.64 -12.59 24.96
CA ALA A 402 5.80 -13.91 24.36
C ALA A 402 4.50 -14.72 24.39
N VAL A 403 3.81 -14.77 25.54
CA VAL A 403 2.54 -15.52 25.70
C VAL A 403 1.44 -14.94 24.80
N ILE A 404 1.22 -13.64 24.90
CA ILE A 404 0.14 -12.98 24.17
C ILE A 404 0.38 -13.08 22.67
N SER A 405 1.59 -12.78 22.19
CA SER A 405 1.87 -12.76 20.76
C SER A 405 1.99 -14.15 20.15
N ALA A 406 2.59 -15.12 20.85
CA ALA A 406 2.65 -16.50 20.37
C ALA A 406 1.27 -17.16 20.39
N GLY A 407 0.49 -16.95 21.45
CA GLY A 407 -0.90 -17.42 21.55
C GLY A 407 -1.78 -16.81 20.46
N TYR A 408 -1.66 -15.49 20.25
CA TYR A 408 -2.36 -14.80 19.18
C TYR A 408 -1.96 -15.32 17.78
N ALA A 409 -0.68 -15.49 17.52
CA ALA A 409 -0.20 -16.03 16.26
C ALA A 409 -0.67 -17.46 16.01
N ALA A 410 -0.63 -18.32 17.05
CA ALA A 410 -1.13 -19.69 16.97
C ALA A 410 -2.65 -19.74 16.71
N TRP A 411 -3.41 -18.83 17.32
CA TRP A 411 -4.83 -18.70 17.10
C TRP A 411 -5.16 -18.16 15.68
N LEU A 412 -4.41 -17.16 15.22
CA LEU A 412 -4.65 -16.51 13.93
C LEU A 412 -4.24 -17.39 12.74
N LEU A 413 -3.30 -18.34 12.94
CA LEU A 413 -2.90 -19.29 11.91
C LEU A 413 -4.09 -20.15 11.49
N PRO A 414 -4.41 -20.20 10.19
CA PRO A 414 -5.51 -21.01 9.69
C PRO A 414 -5.23 -22.51 9.85
N SER A 415 -6.30 -23.30 9.93
CA SER A 415 -6.20 -24.76 10.09
C SER A 415 -5.83 -25.48 8.79
N ALA A 416 -6.15 -24.89 7.63
CA ALA A 416 -5.87 -25.43 6.30
C ALA A 416 -5.96 -24.34 5.22
N GLY A 417 -5.48 -24.62 4.02
CA GLY A 417 -5.81 -23.85 2.81
C GLY A 417 -4.99 -22.57 2.54
N THR A 418 -3.91 -22.30 3.30
CA THR A 418 -3.17 -21.03 3.16
C THR A 418 -1.76 -21.17 2.58
N GLY A 419 -1.34 -22.39 2.20
CA GLY A 419 0.05 -22.63 1.76
C GLY A 419 1.12 -22.40 2.84
N LEU A 420 0.71 -22.18 4.10
CA LEU A 420 1.65 -22.13 5.23
C LEU A 420 1.89 -23.54 5.78
N PRO A 421 3.15 -23.85 6.20
CA PRO A 421 3.48 -25.16 6.74
C PRO A 421 2.69 -25.46 8.03
N GLY A 422 2.12 -26.66 8.15
CA GLY A 422 1.35 -27.08 9.33
C GLY A 422 2.17 -27.09 10.65
N TRP A 423 3.49 -27.30 10.57
CA TRP A 423 4.38 -27.26 11.72
C TRP A 423 4.54 -25.86 12.34
N LEU A 424 4.18 -24.79 11.62
CA LEU A 424 4.43 -23.41 12.03
C LEU A 424 3.72 -23.05 13.36
N ARG A 425 2.52 -23.60 13.58
CA ARG A 425 1.77 -23.42 14.83
C ARG A 425 2.52 -24.03 16.02
N ALA A 426 3.04 -25.24 15.87
CA ALA A 426 3.81 -25.90 16.92
C ALA A 426 5.10 -25.14 17.25
N VAL A 427 5.81 -24.62 16.22
CA VAL A 427 7.06 -23.87 16.41
C VAL A 427 6.80 -22.54 17.13
N VAL A 428 5.76 -21.78 16.76
CA VAL A 428 5.49 -20.50 17.43
C VAL A 428 5.11 -20.70 18.90
N VAL A 429 4.33 -21.74 19.21
CA VAL A 429 3.97 -22.10 20.59
C VAL A 429 5.22 -22.55 21.36
N ALA A 430 6.04 -23.44 20.79
CA ALA A 430 7.26 -23.91 21.42
C ALA A 430 8.24 -22.77 21.75
N LEU A 431 8.43 -21.82 20.81
CA LEU A 431 9.26 -20.64 21.05
C LEU A 431 8.68 -19.74 22.15
N GLY A 432 7.37 -19.54 22.18
CA GLY A 432 6.68 -18.79 23.22
C GLY A 432 6.85 -19.42 24.60
N VAL A 433 6.62 -20.72 24.71
CA VAL A 433 6.84 -21.49 25.95
C VAL A 433 8.31 -21.43 26.39
N ALA A 434 9.25 -21.66 25.47
CA ALA A 434 10.69 -21.60 25.78
C ALA A 434 11.11 -20.20 26.27
N ALA A 435 10.53 -19.12 25.72
CA ALA A 435 10.78 -17.75 26.20
C ALA A 435 10.31 -17.57 27.65
N VAL A 436 9.12 -18.06 27.98
CA VAL A 436 8.56 -18.01 29.34
C VAL A 436 9.42 -18.85 30.32
N VAL A 437 9.75 -20.08 29.93
CA VAL A 437 10.62 -20.95 30.73
C VAL A 437 11.97 -20.28 31.03
N ALA A 438 12.61 -19.67 30.02
CA ALA A 438 13.85 -18.93 30.22
C ALA A 438 13.70 -17.76 31.21
N VAL A 439 12.57 -17.03 31.16
CA VAL A 439 12.26 -15.95 32.12
C VAL A 439 12.06 -16.49 33.53
N VAL A 440 11.35 -17.62 33.70
CA VAL A 440 11.10 -18.27 35.00
C VAL A 440 12.39 -18.79 35.59
N LEU A 441 13.26 -19.49 34.82
CA LEU A 441 14.54 -19.99 35.27
C LEU A 441 15.44 -18.88 35.85
N VAL A 442 15.43 -17.70 35.21
CA VAL A 442 16.11 -16.51 35.73
C VAL A 442 15.47 -16.01 37.03
N ALA A 443 14.13 -16.09 37.14
CA ALA A 443 13.40 -15.61 38.32
C ALA A 443 13.68 -16.49 39.57
N VAL A 444 13.80 -17.80 39.37
CA VAL A 444 14.09 -18.77 40.44
C VAL A 444 15.61 -18.93 40.70
N GLY A 445 16.46 -18.12 40.07
CA GLY A 445 17.88 -18.04 40.37
C GLY A 445 18.74 -19.17 39.79
N VAL A 446 18.26 -19.90 38.78
CA VAL A 446 19.02 -20.98 38.14
C VAL A 446 20.31 -20.42 37.49
N PRO A 447 21.51 -20.85 37.86
CA PRO A 447 22.79 -20.27 37.43
C PRO A 447 23.23 -20.80 36.05
N VAL A 448 22.36 -20.76 35.05
CA VAL A 448 22.70 -21.21 33.70
C VAL A 448 23.21 -20.02 32.87
N ARG A 449 24.43 -20.17 32.32
CA ARG A 449 25.03 -19.16 31.45
C ARG A 449 24.14 -18.94 30.22
N GLY A 450 23.83 -17.68 29.89
CA GLY A 450 23.04 -17.29 28.72
C GLY A 450 21.52 -17.24 28.92
N VAL A 451 20.93 -17.87 29.95
CA VAL A 451 19.47 -17.89 30.19
C VAL A 451 18.90 -16.48 30.35
N LEU A 452 19.65 -15.56 30.97
CA LEU A 452 19.24 -14.15 31.08
C LEU A 452 18.97 -13.47 29.71
N SER A 453 19.67 -13.89 28.67
CA SER A 453 19.54 -13.37 27.32
C SER A 453 18.59 -14.21 26.47
N ALA A 454 18.34 -15.46 26.84
CA ALA A 454 17.50 -16.37 26.07
C ALA A 454 16.03 -15.91 25.99
N GLY A 455 15.44 -15.45 27.10
CA GLY A 455 14.06 -15.01 27.16
C GLY A 455 13.71 -13.96 26.10
N PRO A 456 14.38 -12.79 26.07
CA PRO A 456 14.13 -11.78 25.02
C PRO A 456 14.40 -12.25 23.58
N VAL A 457 15.40 -13.11 23.36
CA VAL A 457 15.73 -13.65 22.02
C VAL A 457 14.64 -14.62 21.55
N LEU A 458 14.22 -15.55 22.41
CA LEU A 458 13.16 -16.51 22.08
C LEU A 458 11.81 -15.82 21.88
N ALA A 459 11.49 -14.81 22.70
CA ALA A 459 10.30 -14.00 22.53
C ALA A 459 10.31 -13.30 21.15
N LEU A 460 11.44 -12.71 20.76
CA LEU A 460 11.59 -12.08 19.45
C LEU A 460 11.50 -13.11 18.30
N ALA A 461 12.08 -14.29 18.46
CA ALA A 461 11.97 -15.38 17.50
C ALA A 461 10.51 -15.84 17.34
N ALA A 462 9.77 -16.00 18.43
CA ALA A 462 8.34 -16.33 18.41
C ALA A 462 7.51 -15.28 17.68
N LEU A 463 7.85 -13.98 17.84
CA LEU A 463 7.20 -12.87 17.15
C LEU A 463 7.46 -12.89 15.64
N LEU A 464 8.67 -13.22 15.21
CA LEU A 464 9.11 -13.04 13.83
C LEU A 464 8.96 -14.29 12.95
N VAL A 465 8.84 -15.49 13.52
CA VAL A 465 8.81 -16.74 12.74
C VAL A 465 7.62 -16.76 11.78
N VAL A 466 6.41 -16.43 12.24
CA VAL A 466 5.20 -16.45 11.38
C VAL A 466 5.27 -15.39 10.29
N PRO A 467 5.52 -14.10 10.59
CA PRO A 467 5.65 -13.08 9.53
C PRO A 467 6.72 -13.43 8.50
N THR A 468 7.87 -13.95 8.94
CA THR A 468 8.97 -14.32 8.03
C THR A 468 8.59 -15.46 7.09
N VAL A 469 7.98 -16.53 7.62
CA VAL A 469 7.52 -17.66 6.80
C VAL A 469 6.40 -17.25 5.86
N ALA A 470 5.45 -16.44 6.32
CA ALA A 470 4.38 -15.90 5.48
C ALA A 470 4.93 -15.02 4.34
N SER A 471 5.91 -14.17 4.64
CA SER A 471 6.59 -13.34 3.64
C SER A 471 7.36 -14.17 2.61
N ALA A 472 8.06 -15.22 3.05
CA ALA A 472 8.74 -16.16 2.16
C ALA A 472 7.72 -16.90 1.27
N SER A 473 6.59 -17.34 1.83
CA SER A 473 5.50 -17.96 1.07
C SER A 473 4.93 -17.04 -0.01
N ILE A 474 4.71 -15.76 0.31
CA ILE A 474 4.27 -14.74 -0.67
C ILE A 474 5.26 -14.66 -1.84
N ALA A 475 6.56 -14.59 -1.56
CA ALA A 475 7.58 -14.48 -2.60
C ALA A 475 7.72 -15.75 -3.44
N VAL A 476 7.82 -16.92 -2.81
CA VAL A 476 8.00 -18.21 -3.49
C VAL A 476 6.80 -18.55 -4.38
N ASN A 477 5.59 -18.30 -3.89
CA ASN A 477 4.35 -18.56 -4.63
C ASN A 477 3.97 -17.43 -5.61
N ARG A 478 4.82 -16.41 -5.80
CA ARG A 478 4.64 -15.30 -6.75
C ARG A 478 3.42 -14.42 -6.45
N LEU A 479 3.01 -14.35 -5.19
CA LEU A 479 1.82 -13.63 -4.76
C LEU A 479 2.11 -12.12 -4.61
N GLY A 480 1.06 -11.32 -4.64
CA GLY A 480 1.08 -9.86 -4.50
C GLY A 480 -0.02 -9.35 -3.57
N PRO A 481 -0.40 -8.06 -3.67
CA PRO A 481 -1.31 -7.44 -2.71
C PRO A 481 -2.75 -7.97 -2.72
N PHE A 482 -3.20 -8.56 -3.83
CA PHE A 482 -4.56 -9.08 -3.99
C PHE A 482 -4.67 -10.61 -3.93
N ASP A 483 -3.57 -11.32 -3.92
CA ASP A 483 -3.55 -12.77 -3.97
C ASP A 483 -2.68 -13.39 -2.87
N THR A 484 -2.54 -12.71 -1.73
CA THR A 484 -1.88 -13.29 -0.56
C THR A 484 -2.58 -14.57 -0.11
N PRO A 485 -1.90 -15.49 0.62
CA PRO A 485 -2.52 -16.72 1.09
C PRO A 485 -3.72 -16.50 2.02
N PHE A 486 -3.99 -15.28 2.39
CA PHE A 486 -5.03 -14.88 3.36
C PHE A 486 -6.24 -14.21 2.71
N GLN A 487 -6.19 -13.98 1.40
CA GLN A 487 -7.29 -13.37 0.66
C GLN A 487 -8.43 -14.36 0.43
N PRO A 488 -9.67 -13.90 0.36
CA PRO A 488 -10.77 -14.71 -0.13
C PRO A 488 -10.52 -15.16 -1.57
N GLU A 489 -10.88 -16.40 -1.92
CA GLU A 489 -10.66 -16.98 -3.24
C GLU A 489 -11.21 -16.12 -4.40
N GLY A 490 -12.37 -15.47 -4.20
CA GLY A 490 -12.97 -14.60 -5.21
C GLY A 490 -12.10 -13.40 -5.61
N VAL A 491 -11.27 -12.86 -4.70
CA VAL A 491 -10.33 -11.77 -5.01
C VAL A 491 -9.21 -12.28 -5.91
N THR A 492 -8.62 -13.40 -5.57
CA THR A 492 -7.56 -14.03 -6.36
C THR A 492 -8.06 -14.42 -7.76
N LEU A 493 -9.27 -14.97 -7.85
CA LEU A 493 -9.89 -15.32 -9.14
C LEU A 493 -10.07 -14.08 -10.04
N GLY A 494 -10.54 -12.97 -9.49
CA GLY A 494 -10.71 -11.72 -10.23
C GLY A 494 -9.40 -11.19 -10.85
N VAL A 495 -8.31 -11.24 -10.09
CA VAL A 495 -6.97 -10.86 -10.59
C VAL A 495 -6.52 -11.78 -11.74
N ARG A 496 -6.68 -13.08 -11.60
CA ARG A 496 -6.32 -14.05 -12.65
C ARG A 496 -7.16 -13.85 -13.90
N THR A 497 -8.47 -13.69 -13.76
CA THR A 497 -9.38 -13.47 -14.89
C THR A 497 -8.99 -12.25 -15.73
N PHE A 498 -8.49 -11.17 -15.10
CA PHE A 498 -7.98 -10.02 -15.84
C PHE A 498 -6.84 -10.41 -16.79
N PHE A 499 -5.84 -11.16 -16.31
CA PHE A 499 -4.69 -11.55 -17.13
C PHE A 499 -5.05 -12.58 -18.19
N ASP A 500 -5.96 -13.51 -17.88
CA ASP A 500 -6.48 -14.47 -18.85
C ASP A 500 -7.22 -13.75 -19.99
N LEU A 501 -8.01 -12.73 -19.65
CA LEU A 501 -8.71 -11.91 -20.63
C LEU A 501 -7.76 -11.02 -21.44
N ALA A 502 -6.72 -10.45 -20.82
CA ALA A 502 -5.69 -9.70 -21.53
C ALA A 502 -4.91 -10.60 -22.52
N ALA A 503 -4.52 -11.81 -22.10
CA ALA A 503 -3.87 -12.78 -22.98
C ALA A 503 -4.80 -13.29 -24.10
N ALA A 504 -6.11 -13.40 -23.85
CA ALA A 504 -7.09 -13.70 -24.87
C ALA A 504 -7.24 -12.51 -25.85
N THR A 505 -7.21 -11.28 -25.36
CA THR A 505 -7.27 -10.07 -26.21
C THR A 505 -6.14 -10.07 -27.23
N ASP A 506 -4.91 -10.37 -26.85
CA ASP A 506 -3.78 -10.44 -27.78
C ASP A 506 -4.03 -11.44 -28.93
N ARG A 507 -4.66 -12.57 -28.64
CA ARG A 507 -5.00 -13.60 -29.65
C ARG A 507 -6.12 -13.16 -30.58
N PHE A 508 -7.11 -12.41 -30.07
CA PHE A 508 -8.27 -11.99 -30.85
C PHE A 508 -8.12 -10.59 -31.45
N LEU A 509 -7.05 -9.88 -31.15
CA LEU A 509 -6.83 -8.52 -31.62
C LEU A 509 -6.99 -8.36 -33.13
N PRO A 510 -6.45 -9.26 -34.01
CA PRO A 510 -6.64 -9.14 -35.45
C PRO A 510 -8.13 -9.16 -35.88
N ARG A 511 -8.96 -9.96 -35.18
CA ARG A 511 -10.42 -10.01 -35.44
C ARG A 511 -11.12 -8.76 -34.92
N LEU A 512 -10.72 -8.25 -33.75
CA LEU A 512 -11.27 -7.00 -33.20
C LEU A 512 -10.96 -5.81 -34.12
N GLU A 513 -9.75 -5.76 -34.69
CA GLU A 513 -9.34 -4.75 -35.66
C GLU A 513 -10.15 -4.85 -36.98
N GLN A 514 -10.45 -6.05 -37.47
CA GLN A 514 -11.33 -6.23 -38.61
C GLN A 514 -12.74 -5.70 -38.33
N VAL A 515 -13.27 -5.93 -37.15
CA VAL A 515 -14.60 -5.43 -36.75
C VAL A 515 -14.57 -3.92 -36.51
N ARG A 516 -13.46 -3.37 -36.02
CA ARG A 516 -13.24 -1.92 -35.83
C ARG A 516 -13.40 -1.12 -37.13
N ARG A 517 -13.00 -1.68 -38.29
CA ARG A 517 -13.15 -1.06 -39.60
C ARG A 517 -12.61 0.38 -39.69
N GLY A 518 -11.52 0.69 -38.99
CA GLY A 518 -10.91 2.01 -38.94
C GLY A 518 -11.60 3.01 -37.99
N ALA A 519 -12.58 2.58 -37.19
CA ALA A 519 -13.17 3.41 -36.13
C ALA A 519 -12.11 3.89 -35.14
N PRO A 520 -12.23 5.08 -34.54
CA PRO A 520 -11.28 5.57 -33.51
C PRO A 520 -11.09 4.61 -32.34
N TYR A 521 -12.19 4.12 -31.79
CA TYR A 521 -12.15 3.20 -30.67
C TYR A 521 -12.23 1.74 -31.10
N LEU A 522 -11.44 0.88 -30.47
CA LEU A 522 -11.52 -0.57 -30.66
C LEU A 522 -12.90 -1.11 -30.28
N MET A 523 -13.42 -0.61 -29.17
CA MET A 523 -14.76 -0.88 -28.66
C MET A 523 -15.15 0.14 -27.58
N ALA A 524 -16.42 0.09 -27.14
CA ALA A 524 -16.87 0.73 -25.92
C ALA A 524 -17.16 -0.34 -24.84
N THR A 525 -16.98 0.00 -23.57
CA THR A 525 -17.26 -0.89 -22.44
C THR A 525 -18.05 -0.15 -21.36
N GLN A 526 -18.87 -0.87 -20.60
CA GLN A 526 -19.68 -0.29 -19.54
C GLN A 526 -18.86 0.39 -18.43
N THR A 527 -17.66 -0.12 -18.15
CA THR A 527 -16.80 0.40 -17.08
C THR A 527 -15.35 0.40 -17.51
N SER A 528 -14.54 1.25 -16.87
CA SER A 528 -13.07 1.22 -17.03
C SER A 528 -12.47 -0.14 -16.62
N ALA A 529 -13.06 -0.81 -15.63
CA ALA A 529 -12.61 -2.14 -15.21
C ALA A 529 -12.75 -3.18 -16.34
N LEU A 530 -13.80 -3.10 -17.16
CA LEU A 530 -13.98 -3.95 -18.34
C LEU A 530 -13.09 -3.52 -19.51
N ALA A 531 -12.75 -2.24 -19.64
CA ALA A 531 -11.83 -1.73 -20.66
C ALA A 531 -10.38 -2.15 -20.39
N ALA A 532 -10.00 -2.26 -19.14
CA ALA A 532 -8.61 -2.41 -18.69
C ALA A 532 -7.83 -3.54 -19.37
N PRO A 533 -8.32 -4.79 -19.49
CA PRO A 533 -7.56 -5.87 -20.15
C PRO A 533 -7.29 -5.57 -21.63
N PHE A 534 -8.23 -4.96 -22.34
CA PHE A 534 -8.08 -4.60 -23.75
C PHE A 534 -7.05 -3.48 -23.94
N ILE A 535 -7.11 -2.42 -23.10
CA ILE A 535 -6.13 -1.34 -23.11
C ILE A 535 -4.74 -1.90 -22.74
N PHE A 536 -4.66 -2.73 -21.68
CA PHE A 536 -3.38 -3.28 -21.23
C PHE A 536 -2.72 -4.16 -22.29
N ALA A 537 -3.49 -5.00 -22.99
CA ALA A 537 -2.97 -5.89 -24.01
C ALA A 537 -2.63 -5.15 -25.32
N SER A 538 -3.55 -4.31 -25.84
CA SER A 538 -3.42 -3.76 -27.18
C SER A 538 -2.82 -2.33 -27.23
N GLY A 539 -3.00 -1.52 -26.18
CA GLY A 539 -2.73 -0.08 -26.21
C GLY A 539 -3.69 0.72 -27.08
N GLN A 540 -4.75 0.07 -27.56
CA GLN A 540 -5.76 0.72 -28.39
C GLN A 540 -6.73 1.54 -27.54
N GLU A 541 -7.37 2.50 -28.18
CA GLU A 541 -8.40 3.31 -27.56
C GLU A 541 -9.66 2.47 -27.31
N VAL A 542 -10.07 2.36 -26.06
CA VAL A 542 -11.33 1.72 -25.63
C VAL A 542 -12.11 2.74 -24.83
N LEU A 543 -13.36 3.01 -25.24
CA LEU A 543 -14.20 4.01 -24.58
C LEU A 543 -14.84 3.45 -23.28
N PRO A 544 -14.47 3.92 -22.08
CA PRO A 544 -15.12 3.48 -20.84
C PRO A 544 -16.38 4.31 -20.56
N ILE A 545 -17.56 3.70 -20.65
CA ILE A 545 -18.83 4.37 -20.37
C ILE A 545 -19.10 4.30 -18.86
N GLY A 546 -19.07 5.45 -18.17
CA GLY A 546 -19.40 5.50 -16.73
C GLY A 546 -18.23 5.35 -15.78
N GLY A 547 -16.98 5.37 -16.27
CA GLY A 547 -15.78 5.33 -15.43
C GLY A 547 -15.55 3.99 -14.73
N PHE A 548 -14.81 3.98 -13.61
CA PHE A 548 -14.44 2.76 -12.88
C PHE A 548 -15.66 1.98 -12.40
N THR A 549 -16.60 2.66 -11.75
CA THR A 549 -17.80 2.04 -11.16
C THR A 549 -18.99 1.94 -12.13
N GLY A 550 -18.91 2.56 -13.31
CA GLY A 550 -20.02 2.65 -14.27
C GLY A 550 -21.06 3.71 -13.91
N THR A 551 -20.76 4.65 -13.00
CA THR A 551 -21.76 5.58 -12.45
C THR A 551 -21.53 7.06 -12.80
N ILE A 552 -20.37 7.44 -13.36
CA ILE A 552 -20.16 8.82 -13.80
C ILE A 552 -20.97 9.10 -15.07
N PRO A 553 -21.43 10.37 -15.28
CA PRO A 553 -22.29 10.73 -16.43
C PRO A 553 -21.50 10.96 -17.73
N GLU A 554 -20.32 10.37 -17.90
CA GLU A 554 -19.48 10.50 -19.08
C GLU A 554 -19.30 9.16 -19.81
N PRO A 555 -19.45 9.10 -21.16
CA PRO A 555 -20.04 10.14 -22.00
C PRO A 555 -21.52 10.33 -21.69
N THR A 556 -22.07 11.52 -21.98
CA THR A 556 -23.51 11.75 -21.87
C THR A 556 -24.27 10.87 -22.88
N LEU A 557 -25.59 10.65 -22.69
CA LEU A 557 -26.40 9.92 -23.67
C LEU A 557 -26.37 10.58 -25.06
N ALA A 558 -26.36 11.91 -25.11
CA ALA A 558 -26.28 12.65 -26.36
C ALA A 558 -24.94 12.42 -27.08
N THR A 559 -23.82 12.49 -26.31
CA THR A 559 -22.48 12.20 -26.81
C THR A 559 -22.37 10.76 -27.28
N LEU A 560 -22.90 9.80 -26.51
CA LEU A 560 -22.86 8.38 -26.88
C LEU A 560 -23.61 8.11 -28.19
N ARG A 561 -24.80 8.69 -28.35
CA ARG A 561 -25.56 8.62 -29.62
C ARG A 561 -24.76 9.18 -30.78
N SER A 562 -24.20 10.37 -30.63
CA SER A 562 -23.33 10.99 -31.63
C SER A 562 -22.15 10.12 -32.05
N LEU A 563 -21.47 9.47 -31.07
CA LEU A 563 -20.37 8.56 -31.33
C LEU A 563 -20.81 7.30 -32.10
N VAL A 564 -21.98 6.74 -31.79
CA VAL A 564 -22.55 5.59 -32.54
C VAL A 564 -22.91 6.00 -33.95
N HIS A 565 -23.61 7.15 -34.16
CA HIS A 565 -23.95 7.67 -35.48
C HIS A 565 -22.70 7.94 -36.32
N ALA A 566 -21.64 8.48 -35.72
CA ALA A 566 -20.36 8.70 -36.38
C ALA A 566 -19.60 7.42 -36.72
N GLY A 567 -20.02 6.25 -36.16
CA GLY A 567 -19.28 5.00 -36.29
C GLY A 567 -17.95 5.02 -35.55
N ALA A 568 -17.89 5.73 -34.42
CA ALA A 568 -16.67 5.85 -33.61
C ALA A 568 -16.24 4.54 -32.99
N PHE A 569 -17.13 3.59 -32.82
CA PHE A 569 -16.91 2.18 -32.43
C PHE A 569 -18.06 1.33 -32.97
N HIS A 570 -17.85 0.02 -33.03
CA HIS A 570 -18.87 -0.95 -33.46
C HIS A 570 -19.23 -1.95 -32.38
N LEU A 571 -18.34 -2.25 -31.44
CA LEU A 571 -18.58 -3.21 -30.36
C LEU A 571 -18.82 -2.48 -29.04
N VAL A 572 -19.80 -2.97 -28.28
CA VAL A 572 -20.08 -2.52 -26.92
C VAL A 572 -20.16 -3.73 -26.00
N LEU A 573 -19.34 -3.71 -24.93
CA LEU A 573 -19.31 -4.74 -23.90
C LEU A 573 -19.98 -4.22 -22.63
N LEU A 574 -21.08 -4.84 -22.21
CA LEU A 574 -21.88 -4.37 -21.09
C LEU A 574 -22.56 -5.52 -20.32
N SER A 575 -23.04 -5.24 -19.12
CA SER A 575 -23.86 -6.18 -18.36
C SER A 575 -25.25 -6.30 -18.97
N ALA A 576 -25.72 -7.52 -19.17
CA ALA A 576 -27.05 -7.80 -19.73
C ALA A 576 -28.20 -7.23 -18.88
N SER A 577 -27.97 -7.00 -17.58
CA SER A 577 -28.97 -6.49 -16.61
C SER A 577 -28.80 -5.01 -16.25
N THR A 578 -28.22 -4.21 -17.15
CA THR A 578 -27.98 -2.78 -16.90
C THR A 578 -29.26 -1.97 -16.79
N THR A 579 -29.27 -1.00 -15.88
CA THR A 579 -30.34 0.01 -15.72
C THR A 579 -29.90 1.41 -16.17
N ASP A 580 -28.64 1.58 -16.58
CA ASP A 580 -28.12 2.87 -17.08
C ASP A 580 -28.84 3.26 -18.37
N PRO A 581 -29.48 4.44 -18.46
CA PRO A 581 -30.19 4.87 -19.63
C PRO A 581 -29.36 4.86 -20.92
N ARG A 582 -28.06 5.10 -20.85
CA ARG A 582 -27.11 5.06 -21.97
C ARG A 582 -27.01 3.65 -22.54
N LEU A 583 -26.83 2.69 -21.65
CA LEU A 583 -26.64 1.28 -22.00
C LEU A 583 -27.98 0.61 -22.38
N VAL A 584 -29.08 1.02 -21.74
CA VAL A 584 -30.43 0.62 -22.17
C VAL A 584 -30.71 1.13 -23.59
N TRP A 585 -30.23 2.33 -23.94
CA TRP A 585 -30.32 2.81 -25.30
C TRP A 585 -29.52 1.94 -26.29
N VAL A 586 -28.28 1.54 -25.92
CA VAL A 586 -27.45 0.62 -26.73
C VAL A 586 -28.16 -0.71 -26.94
N THR A 587 -28.74 -1.32 -25.89
CA THR A 587 -29.43 -2.64 -26.01
C THR A 587 -30.64 -2.58 -26.92
N ARG A 588 -31.27 -1.40 -27.12
CA ARG A 588 -32.43 -1.19 -27.99
C ARG A 588 -32.08 -0.86 -29.45
N HIS A 589 -30.88 -0.29 -29.70
CA HIS A 589 -30.51 0.26 -31.01
C HIS A 589 -29.32 -0.49 -31.65
N CYS A 590 -28.63 -1.35 -30.91
CA CYS A 590 -27.52 -2.18 -31.41
C CYS A 590 -27.92 -3.66 -31.41
N LEU A 591 -27.35 -4.43 -32.30
CA LEU A 591 -27.65 -5.86 -32.47
C LEU A 591 -26.88 -6.70 -31.42
N PRO A 592 -27.53 -7.62 -30.71
CA PRO A 592 -26.81 -8.53 -29.84
C PRO A 592 -25.94 -9.48 -30.66
N VAL A 593 -24.69 -9.68 -30.25
CA VAL A 593 -23.79 -10.65 -30.86
C VAL A 593 -23.96 -11.97 -30.12
N ALA A 594 -24.36 -13.03 -30.87
CA ALA A 594 -24.51 -14.35 -30.30
C ALA A 594 -23.17 -14.86 -29.73
N GLN A 595 -23.16 -15.30 -28.47
CA GLN A 595 -22.00 -15.95 -27.88
C GLN A 595 -21.94 -17.40 -28.39
N PRO A 596 -20.74 -17.92 -28.75
CA PRO A 596 -20.60 -19.34 -29.07
C PRO A 596 -21.05 -20.21 -27.91
N ALA A 597 -21.86 -21.23 -28.18
CA ALA A 597 -22.25 -22.22 -27.18
C ALA A 597 -20.98 -22.87 -26.61
N GLY A 598 -20.77 -22.79 -25.28
CA GLY A 598 -19.58 -23.31 -24.59
C GLY A 598 -18.58 -22.26 -24.11
N ALA A 599 -18.77 -20.97 -24.41
CA ALA A 599 -17.92 -19.89 -23.88
C ALA A 599 -18.36 -19.38 -22.49
N ALA A 600 -19.47 -19.90 -21.97
CA ALA A 600 -20.04 -19.49 -20.70
C ALA A 600 -19.25 -20.06 -19.51
N SER A 601 -18.47 -19.20 -18.84
CA SER A 601 -18.02 -19.44 -17.47
C SER A 601 -19.10 -18.93 -16.51
N PRO A 602 -19.35 -19.56 -15.37
CA PRO A 602 -20.36 -19.11 -14.39
C PRO A 602 -20.24 -17.65 -13.94
N SER A 603 -19.06 -17.03 -14.18
CA SER A 603 -18.78 -15.62 -13.89
C SER A 603 -19.01 -14.66 -15.06
N THR A 604 -19.19 -15.16 -16.30
CA THR A 604 -19.33 -14.34 -17.53
C THR A 604 -20.74 -14.34 -18.13
N ASP A 605 -21.68 -15.14 -17.62
CA ASP A 605 -23.06 -15.25 -18.14
C ASP A 605 -23.87 -13.95 -18.13
N ARG A 606 -23.33 -12.88 -17.53
CA ARG A 606 -23.98 -11.58 -17.41
C ARG A 606 -23.40 -10.50 -18.32
N ILE A 607 -22.31 -10.78 -19.03
CA ILE A 607 -21.69 -9.82 -19.94
C ILE A 607 -22.14 -10.12 -21.36
N ALA A 608 -22.77 -9.14 -22.01
CA ALA A 608 -23.26 -9.22 -23.37
C ALA A 608 -22.44 -8.30 -24.30
N ILE A 609 -22.32 -8.72 -25.54
CA ILE A 609 -21.66 -7.96 -26.61
C ILE A 609 -22.73 -7.49 -27.56
N PHE A 610 -22.69 -6.20 -27.92
CA PHE A 610 -23.60 -5.60 -28.91
C PHE A 610 -22.78 -5.03 -30.06
N TYR A 611 -23.34 -5.15 -31.27
CA TYR A 611 -22.78 -4.56 -32.49
C TYR A 611 -23.64 -3.38 -32.94
N CYS A 612 -23.05 -2.19 -32.94
CA CYS A 612 -23.70 -0.97 -33.34
C CYS A 612 -23.37 -0.67 -34.81
N LEU A 613 -24.41 -0.59 -35.63
CA LEU A 613 -24.30 -0.15 -37.03
C LEU A 613 -24.21 1.38 -37.08
N ARG A 614 -23.44 1.89 -38.02
CA ARG A 614 -23.48 3.30 -38.38
C ARG A 614 -24.87 3.57 -38.92
N THR A 615 -25.65 4.41 -38.26
CA THR A 615 -26.97 4.83 -38.78
C THR A 615 -26.74 6.03 -39.66
N SER A 616 -27.24 5.95 -40.91
CA SER A 616 -27.23 7.02 -41.88
C SER A 616 -28.04 8.24 -41.42
#